data_fdbd5bd2b9f0abec5cc26aaabcefaf76
#
_entry.id   fdbd5bd2b9f0abec5cc26aaabcefaf76
#
_cell.length_a   1.000
_cell.length_b   1.000
_cell.length_c   1.000
_cell.angle_alpha   90.00
_cell.angle_beta   90.00
_cell.angle_gamma   90.00
#
_symmetry.space_group_name_H-M   'P 1'
#
loop_
_entity.id
_entity.type
_entity.pdbx_description
1 polymer ?
#
loop_
_entity_poly.entity_id
_entity_poly.type
_entity_poly.pdbx_seq_one_letter_code
_entity_poly.pdbx_strand_id
1 'polypeptide(L)'
;MAADEFSLIELIEYIQLYILNEKIDWLNRNFNAATQISFKLEVCNQLKEYCSKIIRFDPIKIFQADDCNLIEKNILLEILQSDMLNINEIDLWENILKWGTDQINIDLDYSKWETSEIITLKELLSDFIPYIRFFDITGSDYWDRIRPYENLLLDELVEDLKRFYITNRPPLVSKILPSRMYEIIHSFIVLPQHLAQFSSWINNTSEIYPLNKIPYKFELIYQGNRDGLNNITGFKKKCQSQSKTIIVIKVANKNKLIGGYNPFRWDFDNTWTKSNKSFIFSIDNNKELTNSIFSLIKNHEYAISDAKGKDIGFGHDLEFFDGGRYEHIDYDKKILNDKTFEVEDFEVFKLDSI
;
A
#
# COMPACT_ATOMS: atom_id res chain seq x y z
N MET A 1 13.71 22.08 -10.12
CA MET A 1 13.70 22.83 -11.41
C MET A 1 15.04 23.51 -11.66
N ALA A 2 15.44 24.63 -10.99
CA ALA A 2 16.74 25.24 -11.29
C ALA A 2 17.94 24.31 -11.06
N ALA A 3 17.96 23.53 -9.97
CA ALA A 3 19.03 22.56 -9.71
C ALA A 3 19.05 21.39 -10.73
N ASP A 4 17.93 21.04 -11.29
CA ASP A 4 17.79 20.02 -12.32
C ASP A 4 18.30 20.54 -13.69
N GLU A 5 17.98 21.80 -14.05
CA GLU A 5 18.50 22.45 -15.25
C GLU A 5 20.05 22.51 -15.27
N PHE A 6 20.68 22.59 -14.09
CA PHE A 6 22.14 22.57 -13.94
C PHE A 6 22.69 21.18 -13.61
N SER A 7 21.87 20.13 -13.61
CA SER A 7 22.25 18.73 -13.29
C SER A 7 22.94 18.59 -11.91
N LEU A 8 22.51 19.38 -10.93
CA LEU A 8 23.04 19.38 -9.57
C LEU A 8 22.36 18.29 -8.72
N ILE A 9 22.60 17.02 -9.03
CA ILE A 9 21.93 15.85 -8.40
C ILE A 9 22.07 15.88 -6.87
N GLU A 10 23.28 16.10 -6.35
CA GLU A 10 23.53 16.16 -4.90
C GLU A 10 22.70 17.25 -4.19
N LEU A 11 22.50 18.40 -4.84
CA LEU A 11 21.66 19.47 -4.31
C LEU A 11 20.18 19.05 -4.30
N ILE A 12 19.72 18.34 -5.33
CA ILE A 12 18.34 17.83 -5.41
C ILE A 12 18.10 16.81 -4.30
N GLU A 13 19.02 15.88 -4.08
CA GLU A 13 18.96 14.90 -3.00
C GLU A 13 18.93 15.57 -1.62
N TYR A 14 19.80 16.54 -1.40
CA TYR A 14 19.79 17.31 -0.16
C TYR A 14 18.48 18.08 0.07
N ILE A 15 17.92 18.71 -0.97
CA ILE A 15 16.64 19.44 -0.89
C ILE A 15 15.50 18.48 -0.54
N GLN A 16 15.44 17.29 -1.15
CA GLN A 16 14.43 16.29 -0.84
C GLN A 16 14.46 15.89 0.65
N LEU A 17 15.66 15.54 1.14
CA LEU A 17 15.88 15.19 2.56
C LEU A 17 15.48 16.33 3.48
N TYR A 18 15.88 17.57 3.16
CA TYR A 18 15.52 18.74 3.94
C TYR A 18 13.99 18.96 4.00
N ILE A 19 13.30 18.82 2.86
CA ILE A 19 11.84 18.97 2.81
C ILE A 19 11.17 17.88 3.66
N LEU A 20 11.59 16.63 3.51
CA LEU A 20 11.00 15.49 4.20
C LEU A 20 11.24 15.52 5.72
N ASN A 21 12.39 15.99 6.17
CA ASN A 21 12.75 15.99 7.59
C ASN A 21 12.34 17.28 8.32
N GLU A 22 12.48 18.43 7.65
CA GLU A 22 12.40 19.73 8.33
C GLU A 22 11.21 20.59 7.87
N LYS A 23 10.54 20.24 6.75
CA LYS A 23 9.52 21.07 6.11
C LYS A 23 8.24 20.28 5.78
N ILE A 24 7.91 19.28 6.58
CA ILE A 24 6.74 18.42 6.33
C ILE A 24 5.41 19.20 6.28
N ASP A 25 5.25 20.24 7.09
CA ASP A 25 4.05 21.07 7.09
C ASP A 25 3.94 21.91 5.81
N TRP A 26 5.08 22.35 5.27
CA TRP A 26 5.11 23.04 3.98
C TRP A 26 4.77 22.05 2.87
N LEU A 27 5.33 20.85 2.89
CA LEU A 27 5.04 19.78 1.92
C LEU A 27 3.55 19.44 1.91
N ASN A 28 2.93 19.31 3.07
CA ASN A 28 1.50 19.02 3.18
C ASN A 28 0.61 20.10 2.58
N ARG A 29 1.00 21.37 2.73
CA ARG A 29 0.26 22.51 2.14
C ARG A 29 0.49 22.69 0.63
N ASN A 30 1.59 22.15 0.10
CA ASN A 30 1.96 22.23 -1.31
C ASN A 30 2.02 20.84 -1.95
N PHE A 31 1.12 19.93 -1.51
CA PHE A 31 1.22 18.51 -1.81
C PHE A 31 1.10 18.22 -3.32
N ASN A 32 0.17 18.88 -4.01
CA ASN A 32 -0.01 18.69 -5.45
C ASN A 32 1.18 19.17 -6.27
N ALA A 33 1.72 20.35 -5.93
CA ALA A 33 2.94 20.86 -6.58
C ALA A 33 4.14 19.94 -6.34
N ALA A 34 4.32 19.44 -5.11
CA ALA A 34 5.38 18.49 -4.78
C ALA A 34 5.20 17.15 -5.51
N THR A 35 3.98 16.64 -5.57
CA THR A 35 3.63 15.44 -6.34
C THR A 35 3.98 15.63 -7.80
N GLN A 36 3.53 16.71 -8.42
CA GLN A 36 3.79 16.99 -9.84
C GLN A 36 5.28 17.07 -10.14
N ILE A 37 6.08 17.75 -9.31
CA ILE A 37 7.53 17.83 -9.48
C ILE A 37 8.17 16.45 -9.33
N SER A 38 7.78 15.69 -8.31
CA SER A 38 8.38 14.40 -8.00
C SER A 38 8.10 13.33 -9.06
N PHE A 39 6.95 13.41 -9.74
CA PHE A 39 6.61 12.50 -10.84
C PHE A 39 7.26 12.90 -12.17
N LYS A 40 7.60 14.19 -12.36
CA LYS A 40 8.27 14.68 -13.56
C LYS A 40 9.78 14.45 -13.55
N LEU A 41 10.41 14.52 -12.38
CA LEU A 41 11.86 14.48 -12.25
C LEU A 41 12.30 13.13 -11.68
N GLU A 42 12.96 12.31 -12.50
CA GLU A 42 13.43 10.97 -12.09
C GLU A 42 14.40 11.02 -10.89
N VAL A 43 15.13 12.11 -10.72
CA VAL A 43 16.03 12.31 -9.59
C VAL A 43 15.32 12.56 -8.26
N CYS A 44 13.99 12.82 -8.28
CA CYS A 44 13.18 13.10 -7.09
C CYS A 44 12.57 11.83 -6.45
N ASN A 45 13.32 10.73 -6.43
CA ASN A 45 12.81 9.42 -6.00
C ASN A 45 12.28 9.40 -4.56
N GLN A 46 12.96 10.05 -3.61
CA GLN A 46 12.54 10.06 -2.20
C GLN A 46 11.23 10.83 -2.01
N LEU A 47 11.11 11.98 -2.67
CA LEU A 47 9.88 12.78 -2.64
C LEU A 47 8.74 12.04 -3.36
N LYS A 48 9.02 11.39 -4.51
CA LYS A 48 8.06 10.57 -5.23
C LYS A 48 7.56 9.41 -4.38
N GLU A 49 8.45 8.70 -3.68
CA GLU A 49 8.09 7.62 -2.78
C GLU A 49 7.19 8.13 -1.64
N TYR A 50 7.52 9.25 -1.03
CA TYR A 50 6.72 9.87 0.01
C TYR A 50 5.32 10.26 -0.51
N CYS A 51 5.25 11.01 -1.63
CA CYS A 51 3.99 11.42 -2.23
C CYS A 51 3.13 10.20 -2.63
N SER A 52 3.74 9.19 -3.24
CA SER A 52 3.05 7.95 -3.64
C SER A 52 2.49 7.19 -2.43
N LYS A 53 3.21 7.18 -1.29
CA LYS A 53 2.68 6.60 -0.05
C LYS A 53 1.45 7.37 0.43
N ILE A 54 1.51 8.70 0.50
CA ILE A 54 0.35 9.52 0.93
C ILE A 54 -0.84 9.29 -0.01
N ILE A 55 -0.64 9.34 -1.32
CA ILE A 55 -1.67 9.13 -2.34
C ILE A 55 -2.32 7.75 -2.20
N ARG A 56 -1.54 6.73 -1.87
CA ARG A 56 -2.05 5.38 -1.68
C ARG A 56 -3.03 5.28 -0.51
N PHE A 57 -2.78 5.99 0.60
CA PHE A 57 -3.61 5.94 1.81
C PHE A 57 -4.71 6.97 1.84
N ASP A 58 -4.48 8.11 1.23
CA ASP A 58 -5.40 9.24 1.16
C ASP A 58 -5.36 9.87 -0.23
N PRO A 59 -5.85 9.16 -1.27
CA PRO A 59 -5.86 9.68 -2.64
C PRO A 59 -6.77 10.90 -2.81
N ILE A 60 -7.76 11.07 -1.94
CA ILE A 60 -8.66 12.24 -1.94
C ILE A 60 -7.86 13.53 -1.73
N LYS A 61 -6.74 13.48 -1.03
CA LYS A 61 -5.88 14.65 -0.81
C LYS A 61 -5.46 15.38 -2.10
N ILE A 62 -5.26 14.64 -3.20
CA ILE A 62 -4.96 15.24 -4.50
C ILE A 62 -6.17 16.02 -5.03
N PHE A 63 -7.36 15.48 -4.88
CA PHE A 63 -8.58 16.04 -5.47
C PHE A 63 -9.23 17.14 -4.64
N GLN A 64 -8.96 17.19 -3.32
CA GLN A 64 -9.52 18.21 -2.41
C GLN A 64 -8.68 19.48 -2.34
N ALA A 65 -7.47 19.50 -2.85
CA ALA A 65 -6.64 20.69 -2.88
C ALA A 65 -7.19 21.70 -3.89
N ASP A 66 -7.10 23.00 -3.56
CA ASP A 66 -7.57 24.10 -4.44
C ASP A 66 -6.87 24.11 -5.82
N ASP A 67 -5.72 23.45 -5.91
CA ASP A 67 -4.90 23.32 -7.12
C ASP A 67 -5.00 21.95 -7.80
N CYS A 68 -6.06 21.18 -7.54
CA CYS A 68 -6.23 19.83 -8.12
C CYS A 68 -6.31 19.87 -9.66
N ASN A 69 -6.81 20.94 -10.23
CA ASN A 69 -6.87 21.17 -11.67
C ASN A 69 -5.48 21.38 -12.31
N LEU A 70 -4.45 21.66 -11.51
CA LEU A 70 -3.08 21.80 -12.00
C LEU A 70 -2.33 20.46 -12.14
N ILE A 71 -2.89 19.37 -11.61
CA ILE A 71 -2.31 18.03 -11.76
C ILE A 71 -2.45 17.59 -13.23
N GLU A 72 -1.33 17.26 -13.84
CA GLU A 72 -1.31 16.83 -15.24
C GLU A 72 -1.95 15.43 -15.42
N LYS A 73 -2.62 15.26 -16.55
CA LYS A 73 -3.33 14.03 -16.94
C LYS A 73 -2.48 12.77 -16.79
N ASN A 74 -1.22 12.82 -17.25
CA ASN A 74 -0.30 11.69 -17.20
C ASN A 74 0.03 11.25 -15.77
N ILE A 75 0.14 12.20 -14.84
CA ILE A 75 0.39 11.92 -13.42
C ILE A 75 -0.84 11.25 -12.79
N LEU A 76 -2.04 11.76 -13.05
CA LEU A 76 -3.27 11.11 -12.60
C LEU A 76 -3.41 9.70 -13.17
N LEU A 77 -3.08 9.49 -14.45
CA LEU A 77 -3.09 8.16 -15.05
C LEU A 77 -2.14 7.19 -14.35
N GLU A 78 -0.90 7.62 -14.05
CA GLU A 78 0.08 6.81 -13.31
C GLU A 78 -0.47 6.43 -11.93
N ILE A 79 -1.14 7.36 -11.25
CA ILE A 79 -1.77 7.13 -9.95
C ILE A 79 -2.93 6.12 -10.06
N LEU A 80 -3.83 6.28 -11.04
CA LEU A 80 -5.00 5.41 -11.22
C LEU A 80 -4.65 3.97 -11.59
N GLN A 81 -3.50 3.75 -12.21
CA GLN A 81 -2.98 2.42 -12.51
C GLN A 81 -2.65 1.61 -11.25
N SER A 82 -2.52 2.25 -10.10
CA SER A 82 -2.24 1.56 -8.84
C SER A 82 -3.48 0.81 -8.33
N ASP A 83 -3.33 -0.50 -8.08
CA ASP A 83 -4.35 -1.32 -7.41
C ASP A 83 -4.44 -1.04 -5.91
N MET A 84 -3.59 -0.16 -5.38
CA MET A 84 -3.39 0.08 -3.95
C MET A 84 -4.01 1.39 -3.44
N LEU A 85 -4.81 2.10 -4.24
CA LEU A 85 -5.46 3.33 -3.80
C LEU A 85 -6.56 3.05 -2.80
N ASN A 86 -6.54 3.74 -1.67
CA ASN A 86 -7.57 3.67 -0.62
C ASN A 86 -8.73 4.62 -0.96
N ILE A 87 -9.51 4.28 -1.97
CA ILE A 87 -10.65 5.07 -2.43
C ILE A 87 -11.73 4.14 -2.99
N ASN A 88 -12.99 4.46 -2.73
CA ASN A 88 -14.11 3.80 -3.40
C ASN A 88 -14.16 4.20 -4.87
N GLU A 89 -14.52 3.27 -5.74
CA GLU A 89 -14.55 3.53 -7.19
C GLU A 89 -15.54 4.62 -7.59
N ILE A 90 -16.64 4.76 -6.86
CA ILE A 90 -17.60 5.83 -7.12
C ILE A 90 -17.03 7.20 -6.75
N ASP A 91 -16.30 7.31 -5.63
CA ASP A 91 -15.65 8.55 -5.23
C ASP A 91 -14.50 8.89 -6.20
N LEU A 92 -13.78 7.88 -6.68
CA LEU A 92 -12.74 8.05 -7.70
C LEU A 92 -13.34 8.59 -9.00
N TRP A 93 -14.44 7.99 -9.48
CA TRP A 93 -15.15 8.47 -10.67
C TRP A 93 -15.56 9.93 -10.55
N GLU A 94 -16.19 10.31 -9.45
CA GLU A 94 -16.64 11.69 -9.24
C GLU A 94 -15.49 12.69 -9.18
N ASN A 95 -14.38 12.32 -8.56
CA ASN A 95 -13.20 13.18 -8.52
C ASN A 95 -12.54 13.33 -9.90
N ILE A 96 -12.48 12.27 -10.70
CA ILE A 96 -11.98 12.32 -12.09
C ILE A 96 -12.92 13.14 -12.97
N LEU A 97 -14.24 12.98 -12.80
CA LEU A 97 -15.23 13.77 -13.51
C LEU A 97 -15.08 15.27 -13.19
N LYS A 98 -14.95 15.61 -11.90
CA LYS A 98 -14.72 16.98 -11.44
C LYS A 98 -13.43 17.55 -12.03
N TRP A 99 -12.32 16.80 -11.95
CA TRP A 99 -11.07 17.21 -12.57
C TRP A 99 -11.24 17.51 -14.07
N GLY A 100 -11.95 16.64 -14.78
CA GLY A 100 -12.22 16.82 -16.21
C GLY A 100 -13.04 18.06 -16.52
N THR A 101 -14.10 18.32 -15.76
CA THR A 101 -14.94 19.54 -15.94
C THR A 101 -14.15 20.81 -15.61
N ASP A 102 -13.29 20.78 -14.60
CA ASP A 102 -12.39 21.90 -14.25
C ASP A 102 -11.37 22.18 -15.38
N GLN A 103 -10.88 21.15 -16.10
CA GLN A 103 -9.95 21.32 -17.22
C GLN A 103 -10.57 22.09 -18.42
N ILE A 104 -11.85 21.92 -18.65
CA ILE A 104 -12.57 22.58 -19.75
C ILE A 104 -13.49 23.72 -19.26
N ASN A 105 -13.42 24.04 -17.96
CA ASN A 105 -14.13 25.14 -17.30
C ASN A 105 -15.65 25.10 -17.48
N ILE A 106 -16.27 23.93 -17.23
CA ILE A 106 -17.73 23.76 -17.25
C ILE A 106 -18.25 23.37 -15.85
N ASP A 107 -19.55 23.62 -15.64
CA ASP A 107 -20.25 23.23 -14.41
C ASP A 107 -20.39 21.69 -14.34
N LEU A 108 -20.38 21.10 -13.16
CA LEU A 108 -20.65 19.67 -12.93
C LEU A 108 -22.09 19.27 -13.26
N ASP A 109 -23.01 20.23 -13.37
CA ASP A 109 -24.41 19.98 -13.68
C ASP A 109 -24.59 19.57 -15.15
N TYR A 110 -24.66 18.25 -15.36
CA TYR A 110 -24.84 17.64 -16.68
C TYR A 110 -26.00 18.23 -17.50
N SER A 111 -27.07 18.71 -16.86
CA SER A 111 -28.23 19.28 -17.55
C SER A 111 -27.92 20.58 -18.32
N LYS A 112 -26.79 21.20 -18.03
CA LYS A 112 -26.33 22.45 -18.64
C LYS A 112 -25.32 22.21 -19.78
N TRP A 113 -24.88 20.99 -20.01
CA TRP A 113 -23.80 20.70 -20.97
C TRP A 113 -24.28 20.73 -22.41
N GLU A 114 -23.49 21.39 -23.24
CA GLU A 114 -23.66 21.34 -24.69
C GLU A 114 -23.05 20.06 -25.27
N THR A 115 -23.52 19.66 -26.46
CA THR A 115 -22.99 18.46 -27.15
C THR A 115 -21.48 18.55 -27.39
N SER A 116 -20.95 19.72 -27.69
CA SER A 116 -19.51 19.97 -27.88
C SER A 116 -18.71 19.75 -26.61
N GLU A 117 -19.25 20.14 -25.46
CA GLU A 117 -18.63 19.95 -24.14
C GLU A 117 -18.60 18.47 -23.76
N ILE A 118 -19.70 17.74 -24.01
CA ILE A 118 -19.77 16.29 -23.81
C ILE A 118 -18.70 15.56 -24.65
N ILE A 119 -18.52 15.91 -25.91
CA ILE A 119 -17.52 15.30 -26.78
C ILE A 119 -16.10 15.57 -26.24
N THR A 120 -15.81 16.83 -25.92
CA THR A 120 -14.49 17.23 -25.40
C THR A 120 -14.18 16.53 -24.07
N LEU A 121 -15.16 16.45 -23.15
CA LEU A 121 -14.99 15.78 -21.87
C LEU A 121 -14.83 14.27 -22.04
N LYS A 122 -15.60 13.64 -22.94
CA LYS A 122 -15.47 12.22 -23.29
C LYS A 122 -14.05 11.90 -23.79
N GLU A 123 -13.51 12.68 -24.71
CA GLU A 123 -12.15 12.53 -25.22
C GLU A 123 -11.10 12.70 -24.10
N LEU A 124 -11.27 13.74 -23.26
CA LEU A 124 -10.36 14.00 -22.14
C LEU A 124 -10.32 12.85 -21.15
N LEU A 125 -11.49 12.28 -20.80
CA LEU A 125 -11.63 11.23 -19.79
C LEU A 125 -11.37 9.82 -20.32
N SER A 126 -11.33 9.63 -21.64
CA SER A 126 -11.23 8.30 -22.29
C SER A 126 -10.09 7.43 -21.76
N ASP A 127 -8.94 8.03 -21.47
CA ASP A 127 -7.76 7.32 -20.99
C ASP A 127 -7.88 6.85 -19.52
N PHE A 128 -8.76 7.47 -18.71
CA PHE A 128 -8.99 7.10 -17.32
C PHE A 128 -9.99 5.95 -17.17
N ILE A 129 -10.97 5.87 -18.08
CA ILE A 129 -12.07 4.88 -18.06
C ILE A 129 -11.56 3.43 -17.86
N PRO A 130 -10.49 2.97 -18.54
CA PRO A 130 -9.99 1.60 -18.37
C PRO A 130 -9.47 1.27 -16.97
N TYR A 131 -9.20 2.27 -16.14
CA TYR A 131 -8.64 2.09 -14.79
C TYR A 131 -9.67 2.24 -13.67
N ILE A 132 -10.91 2.63 -13.99
CA ILE A 132 -12.04 2.70 -13.04
C ILE A 132 -12.74 1.34 -13.01
N ARG A 133 -12.96 0.81 -11.83
CA ARG A 133 -13.57 -0.50 -11.62
C ARG A 133 -15.09 -0.39 -11.54
N PHE A 134 -15.72 0.00 -12.66
CA PHE A 134 -17.15 0.26 -12.71
C PHE A 134 -18.01 -0.93 -12.22
N PHE A 135 -17.55 -2.18 -12.37
CA PHE A 135 -18.25 -3.37 -11.89
C PHE A 135 -18.10 -3.62 -10.38
N ASP A 136 -17.28 -2.82 -9.69
CA ASP A 136 -17.08 -2.86 -8.24
C ASP A 136 -17.92 -1.78 -7.51
N ILE A 137 -18.64 -0.96 -8.25
CA ILE A 137 -19.56 0.06 -7.74
C ILE A 137 -20.89 -0.58 -7.35
N THR A 138 -21.62 -0.04 -6.38
CA THR A 138 -22.94 -0.57 -6.04
C THR A 138 -23.99 -0.28 -7.11
N GLY A 139 -25.04 -1.12 -7.23
CA GLY A 139 -26.09 -0.89 -8.22
C GLY A 139 -26.85 0.42 -8.01
N SER A 140 -27.01 0.89 -6.76
CA SER A 140 -27.59 2.20 -6.44
C SER A 140 -26.69 3.34 -6.91
N ASP A 141 -25.38 3.28 -6.62
CA ASP A 141 -24.43 4.31 -7.07
C ASP A 141 -24.30 4.33 -8.60
N TYR A 142 -24.31 3.18 -9.25
CA TYR A 142 -24.37 3.12 -10.71
C TYR A 142 -25.58 3.89 -11.24
N TRP A 143 -26.76 3.61 -10.69
CA TRP A 143 -28.01 4.23 -11.15
C TRP A 143 -28.06 5.72 -10.93
N ASP A 144 -27.64 6.18 -9.75
CA ASP A 144 -27.77 7.57 -9.33
C ASP A 144 -26.60 8.46 -9.74
N ARG A 145 -25.37 7.91 -9.83
CA ARG A 145 -24.12 8.68 -9.94
C ARG A 145 -23.30 8.39 -11.20
N ILE A 146 -23.50 7.24 -11.87
CA ILE A 146 -22.81 6.92 -13.15
C ILE A 146 -23.74 7.11 -14.33
N ARG A 147 -24.96 6.57 -14.27
CA ARG A 147 -25.92 6.57 -15.37
C ARG A 147 -26.20 7.97 -15.93
N PRO A 148 -26.31 9.05 -15.16
CA PRO A 148 -26.48 10.40 -15.74
C PRO A 148 -25.37 10.79 -16.71
N TYR A 149 -24.20 10.20 -16.60
CA TYR A 149 -22.98 10.49 -17.38
C TYR A 149 -22.63 9.39 -18.37
N GLU A 150 -23.55 8.47 -18.71
CA GLU A 150 -23.31 7.35 -19.64
C GLU A 150 -22.78 7.81 -21.01
N ASN A 151 -23.16 9.02 -21.45
CA ASN A 151 -22.67 9.58 -22.72
C ASN A 151 -21.15 9.86 -22.76
N LEU A 152 -20.50 9.90 -21.58
CA LEU A 152 -19.04 10.01 -21.47
C LEU A 152 -18.33 8.66 -21.62
N LEU A 153 -19.06 7.54 -21.49
CA LEU A 153 -18.52 6.19 -21.57
C LEU A 153 -18.59 5.65 -23.02
N LEU A 154 -17.89 4.56 -23.27
CA LEU A 154 -18.01 3.80 -24.51
C LEU A 154 -19.34 3.02 -24.51
N ASP A 155 -20.00 2.93 -25.65
CA ASP A 155 -21.31 2.28 -25.78
C ASP A 155 -21.27 0.81 -25.35
N GLU A 156 -20.19 0.10 -25.65
CA GLU A 156 -19.99 -1.29 -25.24
C GLU A 156 -19.90 -1.43 -23.71
N LEU A 157 -19.22 -0.48 -23.03
CA LEU A 157 -19.14 -0.46 -21.57
C LEU A 157 -20.51 -0.17 -20.96
N VAL A 158 -21.27 0.77 -21.53
CA VAL A 158 -22.62 1.12 -21.06
C VAL A 158 -23.55 -0.10 -21.13
N GLU A 159 -23.55 -0.81 -22.27
CA GLU A 159 -24.36 -2.02 -22.43
C GLU A 159 -23.95 -3.16 -21.48
N ASP A 160 -22.65 -3.33 -21.25
CA ASP A 160 -22.13 -4.30 -20.29
C ASP A 160 -22.49 -3.95 -18.84
N LEU A 161 -22.47 -2.66 -18.46
CA LEU A 161 -22.91 -2.19 -17.14
C LEU A 161 -24.42 -2.41 -16.93
N LYS A 162 -25.25 -2.08 -17.93
CA LYS A 162 -26.69 -2.39 -17.90
C LYS A 162 -26.95 -3.88 -17.74
N ARG A 163 -26.23 -4.71 -18.53
CA ARG A 163 -26.33 -6.16 -18.43
C ARG A 163 -25.96 -6.64 -17.02
N PHE A 164 -24.87 -6.17 -16.47
CA PHE A 164 -24.39 -6.56 -15.15
C PHE A 164 -25.36 -6.17 -14.03
N TYR A 165 -25.76 -4.91 -13.97
CA TYR A 165 -26.59 -4.39 -12.88
C TYR A 165 -28.08 -4.74 -12.99
N ILE A 166 -28.63 -4.84 -14.21
CA ILE A 166 -30.07 -5.13 -14.39
C ILE A 166 -30.33 -6.62 -14.44
N THR A 167 -29.45 -7.40 -15.10
CA THR A 167 -29.70 -8.83 -15.33
C THR A 167 -28.87 -9.76 -14.45
N ASN A 168 -27.94 -9.21 -13.65
CA ASN A 168 -26.97 -9.95 -12.84
C ASN A 168 -26.15 -10.96 -13.66
N ARG A 169 -25.78 -10.60 -14.89
CA ARG A 169 -24.96 -11.41 -15.80
C ARG A 169 -23.61 -10.74 -16.04
N PRO A 170 -22.53 -11.52 -16.26
CA PRO A 170 -21.22 -10.95 -16.53
C PRO A 170 -21.23 -10.11 -17.83
N PRO A 171 -20.32 -9.11 -17.96
CA PRO A 171 -20.15 -8.36 -19.19
C PRO A 171 -19.76 -9.28 -20.35
N LEU A 172 -19.99 -8.83 -21.58
CA LEU A 172 -19.66 -9.57 -22.81
C LEU A 172 -18.31 -9.17 -23.39
N VAL A 173 -17.98 -7.88 -23.31
CA VAL A 173 -16.80 -7.26 -23.93
C VAL A 173 -15.86 -6.70 -22.87
N SER A 174 -16.41 -6.01 -21.89
CA SER A 174 -15.64 -5.30 -20.88
C SER A 174 -14.96 -6.26 -19.91
N LYS A 175 -13.72 -5.93 -19.52
CA LYS A 175 -12.98 -6.69 -18.51
C LYS A 175 -13.38 -6.25 -17.11
N ILE A 176 -13.76 -7.20 -16.26
CA ILE A 176 -13.90 -6.93 -14.83
C ILE A 176 -12.50 -6.87 -14.22
N LEU A 177 -12.12 -5.69 -13.74
CA LEU A 177 -10.90 -5.52 -12.96
C LEU A 177 -11.11 -6.04 -11.53
N PRO A 178 -10.07 -6.57 -10.88
CA PRO A 178 -10.16 -6.92 -9.45
C PRO A 178 -10.37 -5.66 -8.60
N SER A 179 -11.13 -5.80 -7.51
CA SER A 179 -11.31 -4.70 -6.55
C SER A 179 -9.99 -4.15 -6.05
N ARG A 180 -9.93 -2.85 -5.73
CA ARG A 180 -8.74 -2.27 -5.11
C ARG A 180 -8.54 -2.88 -3.72
N MET A 181 -7.29 -3.03 -3.36
CA MET A 181 -6.90 -3.81 -2.17
C MET A 181 -6.82 -2.95 -0.88
N TYR A 182 -7.42 -1.75 -0.87
CA TYR A 182 -7.27 -0.80 0.23
C TYR A 182 -7.84 -1.30 1.57
N GLU A 183 -8.94 -2.07 1.56
CA GLU A 183 -9.56 -2.60 2.79
C GLU A 183 -8.71 -3.67 3.48
N ILE A 184 -7.73 -4.24 2.77
CA ILE A 184 -6.97 -5.38 3.26
C ILE A 184 -5.73 -4.94 4.01
N ILE A 185 -5.15 -3.75 3.70
CA ILE A 185 -3.84 -3.38 4.26
C ILE A 185 -3.70 -1.88 4.48
N HIS A 186 -3.58 -1.47 5.72
CA HIS A 186 -2.97 -0.19 6.09
C HIS A 186 -1.44 -0.37 6.27
N SER A 187 -0.71 -0.68 5.19
CA SER A 187 0.73 -0.93 5.23
C SER A 187 1.54 0.07 4.41
N PHE A 188 2.71 0.48 4.95
CA PHE A 188 3.66 1.36 4.27
C PHE A 188 4.80 0.58 3.60
N ILE A 189 5.02 -0.68 4.00
CA ILE A 189 6.14 -1.49 3.49
C ILE A 189 5.70 -2.81 2.86
N VAL A 190 4.46 -3.27 3.13
CA VAL A 190 3.94 -4.57 2.67
C VAL A 190 3.04 -4.39 1.45
N LEU A 191 3.21 -5.23 0.44
CA LEU A 191 2.33 -5.33 -0.73
C LEU A 191 1.29 -6.44 -0.53
N PRO A 192 0.14 -6.42 -1.22
CA PRO A 192 -0.87 -7.49 -1.14
C PRO A 192 -0.31 -8.88 -1.42
N GLN A 193 0.60 -9.00 -2.37
CA GLN A 193 1.27 -10.24 -2.71
C GLN A 193 2.03 -10.84 -1.53
N HIS A 194 2.64 -9.98 -0.68
CA HIS A 194 3.29 -10.41 0.55
C HIS A 194 2.28 -11.02 1.52
N LEU A 195 1.07 -10.44 1.68
CA LEU A 195 0.04 -11.00 2.55
C LEU A 195 -0.49 -12.33 2.06
N ALA A 196 -0.65 -12.48 0.74
CA ALA A 196 -1.03 -13.74 0.12
C ALA A 196 0.02 -14.82 0.44
N GLN A 197 1.30 -14.48 0.33
CA GLN A 197 2.42 -15.36 0.68
C GLN A 197 2.45 -15.69 2.18
N PHE A 198 2.30 -14.68 3.05
CA PHE A 198 2.25 -14.91 4.50
C PHE A 198 1.09 -15.82 4.89
N SER A 199 -0.10 -15.60 4.31
CA SER A 199 -1.27 -16.44 4.53
C SER A 199 -1.03 -17.89 4.13
N SER A 200 -0.33 -18.10 3.02
CA SER A 200 0.03 -19.44 2.55
C SER A 200 1.01 -20.14 3.51
N TRP A 201 2.00 -19.42 4.00
CA TRP A 201 2.94 -19.94 5.00
C TRP A 201 2.28 -20.26 6.35
N ILE A 202 1.37 -19.39 6.82
CA ILE A 202 0.63 -19.62 8.07
C ILE A 202 -0.24 -20.88 7.98
N ASN A 203 -0.88 -21.09 6.83
CA ASN A 203 -1.74 -22.27 6.61
C ASN A 203 -0.98 -23.49 6.07
N ASN A 204 0.35 -23.37 5.88
CA ASN A 204 1.19 -24.41 5.33
C ASN A 204 0.68 -24.95 3.99
N THR A 205 0.24 -24.07 3.08
CA THR A 205 -0.18 -24.42 1.73
C THR A 205 0.96 -24.29 0.75
N SER A 206 1.00 -25.16 -0.25
CA SER A 206 2.04 -25.15 -1.30
C SER A 206 1.85 -24.02 -2.34
N GLU A 207 0.60 -23.56 -2.50
CA GLU A 207 0.23 -22.53 -3.45
C GLU A 207 0.00 -21.21 -2.74
N ILE A 208 0.38 -20.10 -3.40
CA ILE A 208 0.12 -18.76 -2.91
C ILE A 208 -1.38 -18.46 -3.09
N TYR A 209 -2.01 -17.94 -2.06
CA TYR A 209 -3.43 -17.55 -2.14
C TYR A 209 -3.65 -16.52 -3.25
N PRO A 210 -4.71 -16.66 -4.06
CA PRO A 210 -5.19 -15.56 -4.87
C PRO A 210 -5.53 -14.36 -3.99
N LEU A 211 -5.24 -13.15 -4.44
CA LEU A 211 -5.39 -11.92 -3.64
C LEU A 211 -6.82 -11.75 -3.08
N ASN A 212 -7.82 -12.12 -3.86
CA ASN A 212 -9.25 -12.07 -3.48
C ASN A 212 -9.72 -13.27 -2.62
N LYS A 213 -8.80 -14.17 -2.23
CA LYS A 213 -9.09 -15.35 -1.38
C LYS A 213 -8.14 -15.46 -0.20
N ILE A 214 -7.51 -14.35 0.19
CA ILE A 214 -6.69 -14.28 1.40
C ILE A 214 -7.60 -14.54 2.61
N PRO A 215 -7.30 -15.57 3.45
CA PRO A 215 -8.22 -16.00 4.51
C PRO A 215 -8.10 -15.18 5.80
N TYR A 216 -7.28 -14.14 5.80
CA TYR A 216 -7.00 -13.30 6.96
C TYR A 216 -7.20 -11.82 6.65
N LYS A 217 -7.78 -11.11 7.63
CA LYS A 217 -7.69 -9.65 7.72
C LYS A 217 -6.41 -9.30 8.49
N PHE A 218 -5.59 -8.42 7.92
CA PHE A 218 -4.36 -7.94 8.53
C PHE A 218 -4.59 -6.53 9.09
N GLU A 219 -4.57 -6.40 10.40
CA GLU A 219 -4.73 -5.14 11.11
C GLU A 219 -3.37 -4.58 11.52
N LEU A 220 -2.97 -3.41 11.03
CA LEU A 220 -1.72 -2.76 11.41
C LEU A 220 -1.82 -2.19 12.83
N ILE A 221 -1.18 -2.85 13.79
CA ILE A 221 -1.19 -2.44 15.20
C ILE A 221 0.01 -1.58 15.61
N TYR A 222 1.15 -1.72 14.91
CA TYR A 222 2.36 -0.94 15.17
C TYR A 222 3.13 -0.65 13.89
N GLN A 223 3.72 0.55 13.80
CA GLN A 223 4.60 0.95 12.70
C GLN A 223 5.78 1.76 13.26
N GLY A 224 7.00 1.35 12.92
CA GLY A 224 8.22 1.94 13.48
C GLY A 224 8.35 3.45 13.24
N ASN A 225 8.16 3.90 12.01
CA ASN A 225 8.28 5.32 11.66
C ASN A 225 7.18 6.21 12.27
N ARG A 226 6.00 5.66 12.53
CA ARG A 226 4.88 6.38 13.18
C ARG A 226 4.96 6.35 14.70
N ASP A 227 5.27 5.18 15.26
CA ASP A 227 5.13 4.88 16.68
C ASP A 227 6.49 4.88 17.43
N GLY A 228 7.60 4.96 16.66
CA GLY A 228 8.99 5.01 17.12
C GLY A 228 9.76 3.69 16.89
N LEU A 229 10.81 3.74 16.06
CA LEU A 229 11.65 2.57 15.73
C LEU A 229 12.25 1.88 16.95
N ASN A 230 12.67 2.66 17.95
CA ASN A 230 13.27 2.17 19.19
C ASN A 230 12.36 2.34 20.42
N ASN A 231 11.05 2.51 20.19
CA ASN A 231 10.08 2.70 21.27
C ASN A 231 9.52 1.36 21.79
N ILE A 232 10.35 0.62 22.52
CA ILE A 232 9.98 -0.69 23.09
C ILE A 232 8.74 -0.59 23.99
N THR A 233 8.61 0.48 24.77
CA THR A 233 7.45 0.69 25.65
C THR A 233 6.16 0.83 24.83
N GLY A 234 6.18 1.60 23.75
CA GLY A 234 5.07 1.75 22.81
C GLY A 234 4.72 0.43 22.12
N PHE A 235 5.74 -0.30 21.66
CA PHE A 235 5.58 -1.62 21.06
C PHE A 235 4.89 -2.59 22.04
N LYS A 236 5.43 -2.73 23.26
CA LYS A 236 4.84 -3.60 24.30
C LYS A 236 3.39 -3.21 24.56
N LYS A 237 3.09 -1.93 24.75
CA LYS A 237 1.72 -1.45 24.99
C LYS A 237 0.74 -1.84 23.89
N LYS A 238 1.14 -1.77 22.63
CA LYS A 238 0.28 -2.08 21.47
C LYS A 238 0.18 -3.57 21.17
N CYS A 239 1.27 -4.31 21.38
CA CYS A 239 1.35 -5.73 21.05
C CYS A 239 0.96 -6.64 22.22
N GLN A 240 0.97 -6.15 23.47
CA GLN A 240 0.63 -6.93 24.65
C GLN A 240 -0.74 -7.61 24.49
N SER A 241 -0.79 -8.90 24.79
CA SER A 241 -1.97 -9.75 24.64
C SER A 241 -2.48 -9.96 23.20
N GLN A 242 -1.85 -9.38 22.19
CA GLN A 242 -2.18 -9.68 20.80
C GLN A 242 -1.59 -11.03 20.39
N SER A 243 -2.39 -11.85 19.74
CA SER A 243 -1.99 -13.16 19.22
C SER A 243 -2.08 -13.17 17.69
N LYS A 244 -1.45 -14.18 17.07
CA LYS A 244 -1.37 -14.32 15.62
C LYS A 244 -0.84 -13.03 14.97
N THR A 245 0.35 -12.64 15.36
CA THR A 245 0.98 -11.43 14.82
C THR A 245 2.09 -11.78 13.84
N ILE A 246 2.24 -10.98 12.81
CA ILE A 246 3.39 -11.02 11.90
C ILE A 246 4.13 -9.68 11.99
N ILE A 247 5.44 -9.76 12.15
CA ILE A 247 6.33 -8.60 12.14
C ILE A 247 7.03 -8.59 10.79
N VAL A 248 7.00 -7.45 10.10
CA VAL A 248 7.68 -7.24 8.83
C VAL A 248 8.63 -6.07 8.97
N ILE A 249 9.90 -6.28 8.67
CA ILE A 249 11.00 -5.33 8.82
C ILE A 249 11.55 -5.00 7.44
N LYS A 250 11.60 -3.72 7.10
CA LYS A 250 12.28 -3.22 5.91
C LYS A 250 13.75 -2.97 6.25
N VAL A 251 14.63 -3.68 5.56
CA VAL A 251 16.09 -3.53 5.74
C VAL A 251 16.56 -2.31 4.98
N ALA A 252 17.24 -1.38 5.67
CA ALA A 252 17.76 -0.15 5.07
C ALA A 252 18.76 -0.47 3.94
N ASN A 253 18.72 0.35 2.89
CA ASN A 253 19.59 0.24 1.72
C ASN A 253 19.52 -1.13 0.99
N LYS A 254 18.48 -1.91 1.25
CA LYS A 254 18.21 -3.20 0.57
C LYS A 254 16.76 -3.27 0.15
N ASN A 255 16.51 -3.80 -1.05
CA ASN A 255 15.16 -4.10 -1.49
C ASN A 255 14.67 -5.42 -0.88
N LYS A 256 14.65 -5.50 0.47
CA LYS A 256 14.37 -6.73 1.19
C LYS A 256 13.52 -6.49 2.42
N LEU A 257 12.50 -7.35 2.58
CA LEU A 257 11.71 -7.48 3.79
C LEU A 257 12.11 -8.78 4.50
N ILE A 258 12.28 -8.69 5.81
CA ILE A 258 12.49 -9.84 6.69
C ILE A 258 11.47 -9.77 7.82
N GLY A 259 11.31 -10.84 8.56
CA GLY A 259 10.42 -10.82 9.71
C GLY A 259 10.08 -12.20 10.24
N GLY A 260 8.99 -12.26 11.03
CA GLY A 260 8.55 -13.52 11.58
C GLY A 260 7.10 -13.52 12.03
N TYR A 261 6.56 -14.70 12.22
CA TYR A 261 5.19 -14.96 12.67
C TYR A 261 5.19 -15.54 14.10
N ASN A 262 4.45 -14.85 14.98
CA ASN A 262 4.14 -15.33 16.32
C ASN A 262 2.66 -15.78 16.38
N PRO A 263 2.38 -17.07 16.52
CA PRO A 263 1.01 -17.60 16.64
C PRO A 263 0.38 -17.34 18.01
N PHE A 264 1.18 -17.03 19.03
CA PHE A 264 0.77 -16.85 20.42
C PHE A 264 0.70 -15.37 20.81
N ARG A 265 0.28 -15.10 22.05
CA ARG A 265 0.27 -13.75 22.62
C ARG A 265 1.68 -13.30 22.97
N TRP A 266 1.85 -11.99 22.91
CA TRP A 266 3.00 -11.32 23.51
C TRP A 266 2.67 -11.03 24.99
N ASP A 267 3.26 -11.77 25.90
CA ASP A 267 3.02 -11.63 27.34
C ASP A 267 4.08 -10.74 28.02
N PHE A 268 5.26 -10.62 27.44
CA PHE A 268 6.39 -9.80 27.92
C PHE A 268 6.79 -10.11 29.38
N ASP A 269 6.70 -11.37 29.76
CA ASP A 269 6.97 -11.87 31.11
C ASP A 269 8.41 -12.37 31.30
N ASN A 270 9.29 -12.15 30.32
CA ASN A 270 10.68 -12.59 30.23
C ASN A 270 10.89 -14.08 30.05
N THR A 271 9.98 -14.76 29.50
CA THR A 271 10.11 -16.17 29.19
C THR A 271 10.23 -16.40 27.69
N TRP A 272 10.71 -17.57 27.32
CA TRP A 272 10.64 -18.04 25.96
C TRP A 272 9.27 -18.62 25.69
N THR A 273 8.62 -18.14 24.62
CA THR A 273 7.38 -18.75 24.15
C THR A 273 7.69 -19.92 23.23
N LYS A 274 7.22 -21.12 23.61
CA LYS A 274 7.39 -22.35 22.83
C LYS A 274 6.42 -22.39 21.66
N SER A 275 6.91 -22.79 20.49
CA SER A 275 6.08 -22.93 19.30
C SER A 275 6.64 -23.98 18.34
N ASN A 276 5.76 -24.65 17.62
CA ASN A 276 6.07 -25.49 16.46
C ASN A 276 5.53 -24.89 15.16
N LYS A 277 4.95 -23.69 15.22
CA LYS A 277 4.30 -23.00 14.08
C LYS A 277 4.92 -21.64 13.77
N SER A 278 5.81 -21.14 14.64
CA SER A 278 6.54 -19.90 14.36
C SER A 278 7.48 -20.10 13.19
N PHE A 279 7.61 -19.06 12.40
CA PHE A 279 8.56 -19.02 11.30
C PHE A 279 9.18 -17.63 11.18
N ILE A 280 10.36 -17.58 10.58
CA ILE A 280 10.97 -16.35 10.08
C ILE A 280 11.06 -16.39 8.56
N PHE A 281 11.19 -15.23 7.94
CA PHE A 281 11.22 -15.15 6.49
C PHE A 281 12.12 -14.03 5.97
N SER A 282 12.46 -14.15 4.68
CA SER A 282 13.05 -13.08 3.87
C SER A 282 12.39 -13.07 2.50
N ILE A 283 11.98 -11.90 2.02
CA ILE A 283 11.32 -11.70 0.71
C ILE A 283 11.95 -10.47 0.05
N ASP A 284 12.18 -10.53 -1.25
CA ASP A 284 12.48 -9.32 -2.01
C ASP A 284 11.23 -8.43 -2.07
N ASN A 285 11.41 -7.13 -1.85
CA ASN A 285 10.29 -6.17 -1.82
C ASN A 285 9.84 -5.81 -3.24
N ASN A 286 9.28 -6.79 -3.95
CA ASN A 286 8.74 -6.64 -5.30
C ASN A 286 7.43 -7.45 -5.45
N LYS A 287 6.71 -7.23 -6.56
CA LYS A 287 5.46 -7.93 -6.86
C LYS A 287 5.63 -9.41 -7.21
N GLU A 288 6.82 -9.80 -7.64
CA GLU A 288 7.11 -11.16 -8.14
C GLU A 288 7.48 -12.14 -7.02
N LEU A 289 7.68 -11.65 -5.80
CA LEU A 289 8.08 -12.44 -4.62
C LEU A 289 9.34 -13.28 -4.88
N THR A 290 10.24 -12.78 -5.72
CA THR A 290 11.49 -13.47 -6.02
C THR A 290 12.34 -13.64 -4.76
N ASN A 291 13.14 -14.71 -4.72
CA ASN A 291 14.03 -15.02 -3.60
C ASN A 291 13.35 -15.08 -2.21
N SER A 292 12.09 -15.53 -2.16
CA SER A 292 11.40 -15.74 -0.89
C SER A 292 11.98 -16.92 -0.13
N ILE A 293 12.34 -16.70 1.12
CA ILE A 293 12.83 -17.73 2.04
C ILE A 293 11.82 -17.86 3.18
N PHE A 294 11.31 -19.05 3.38
CA PHE A 294 10.50 -19.44 4.53
C PHE A 294 11.32 -20.37 5.42
N SER A 295 11.42 -20.06 6.70
CA SER A 295 12.21 -20.80 7.67
C SER A 295 11.37 -21.12 8.91
N LEU A 296 10.96 -22.37 9.05
CA LEU A 296 10.21 -22.85 10.20
C LEU A 296 11.11 -22.98 11.43
N ILE A 297 10.53 -22.83 12.62
CA ILE A 297 11.22 -23.08 13.87
C ILE A 297 11.67 -24.55 13.97
N LYS A 298 12.91 -24.75 14.32
CA LYS A 298 13.56 -26.07 14.54
C LYS A 298 13.67 -26.37 16.04
N ASN A 299 14.08 -25.37 16.82
CA ASN A 299 14.21 -25.49 18.28
C ASN A 299 12.97 -24.91 18.96
N HIS A 300 11.94 -25.72 19.12
CA HIS A 300 10.61 -25.31 19.58
C HIS A 300 10.60 -24.63 20.95
N GLU A 301 11.60 -24.87 21.80
CA GLU A 301 11.69 -24.28 23.15
C GLU A 301 12.00 -22.78 23.12
N TYR A 302 12.68 -22.30 22.07
CA TYR A 302 13.15 -20.93 21.91
C TYR A 302 12.53 -20.22 20.70
N ALA A 303 11.23 -20.44 20.46
CA ALA A 303 10.60 -19.92 19.25
C ALA A 303 10.46 -18.41 19.22
N ILE A 304 10.02 -17.80 20.32
CA ILE A 304 9.80 -16.35 20.43
C ILE A 304 10.52 -15.84 21.69
N SER A 305 11.30 -14.80 21.55
CA SER A 305 11.88 -14.04 22.65
C SER A 305 11.00 -12.82 22.94
N ASP A 306 10.44 -12.74 24.15
CA ASP A 306 9.71 -11.57 24.63
C ASP A 306 10.32 -10.98 25.93
N ALA A 307 11.63 -11.20 26.09
CA ALA A 307 12.38 -10.86 27.30
C ALA A 307 12.30 -9.39 27.74
N LYS A 308 12.61 -9.13 29.02
CA LYS A 308 12.80 -7.76 29.55
C LYS A 308 14.00 -7.12 28.85
N GLY A 309 13.78 -5.93 28.31
CA GLY A 309 14.83 -5.20 27.64
C GLY A 309 14.63 -5.19 26.13
N LYS A 310 15.70 -5.37 25.37
CA LYS A 310 15.76 -5.14 23.93
C LYS A 310 15.68 -6.43 23.11
N ASP A 311 15.68 -7.59 23.74
CA ASP A 311 15.80 -8.90 23.09
C ASP A 311 14.41 -9.45 22.71
N ILE A 312 13.61 -8.62 22.01
CA ILE A 312 12.31 -9.00 21.46
C ILE A 312 12.53 -9.48 20.04
N GLY A 313 12.10 -10.72 19.73
CA GLY A 313 12.35 -11.27 18.42
C GLY A 313 11.92 -12.73 18.26
N PHE A 314 12.59 -13.40 17.36
CA PHE A 314 12.31 -14.76 16.95
C PHE A 314 13.55 -15.63 17.15
N GLY A 315 13.51 -16.52 18.14
CA GLY A 315 14.66 -17.32 18.55
C GLY A 315 15.84 -16.48 19.00
N HIS A 316 17.03 -17.07 18.96
CA HIS A 316 18.29 -16.31 18.96
C HIS A 316 18.65 -15.79 17.55
N ASP A 317 17.71 -15.98 16.58
CA ASP A 317 17.99 -15.74 15.15
C ASP A 317 17.70 -14.31 14.74
N LEU A 318 16.60 -13.69 15.15
CA LEU A 318 16.18 -12.39 14.64
C LEU A 318 15.75 -11.45 15.76
N GLU A 319 16.54 -10.41 15.99
CA GLU A 319 16.23 -9.27 16.85
C GLU A 319 16.18 -7.98 16.01
N PHE A 320 15.34 -7.02 16.37
CA PHE A 320 15.12 -5.83 15.53
C PHE A 320 15.07 -4.50 16.28
N PHE A 321 15.15 -4.46 17.59
CA PHE A 321 15.32 -3.22 18.37
C PHE A 321 16.81 -2.87 18.55
N ASP A 322 17.13 -1.56 18.62
CA ASP A 322 18.50 -1.02 18.78
C ASP A 322 19.50 -1.49 17.68
N GLY A 323 19.03 -1.53 16.44
CA GLY A 323 19.79 -2.12 15.33
C GLY A 323 19.53 -3.61 15.20
N GLY A 324 19.24 -4.04 14.00
CA GLY A 324 18.91 -5.44 13.74
C GLY A 324 20.09 -6.38 13.91
N ARG A 325 19.86 -7.50 14.57
CA ARG A 325 20.81 -8.63 14.65
C ARG A 325 20.20 -9.90 14.08
N TYR A 326 21.02 -10.69 13.42
CA TYR A 326 20.62 -11.96 12.85
C TYR A 326 21.70 -13.02 13.07
N GLU A 327 21.29 -14.17 13.59
CA GLU A 327 22.09 -15.38 13.62
C GLU A 327 21.25 -16.55 13.06
N HIS A 328 21.85 -17.70 12.82
CA HIS A 328 21.13 -18.87 12.33
C HIS A 328 21.30 -20.01 13.33
N ILE A 329 20.41 -20.09 14.30
CA ILE A 329 20.51 -20.98 15.46
C ILE A 329 19.27 -21.87 15.61
N ASP A 330 18.09 -21.25 15.81
CA ASP A 330 16.86 -21.94 16.19
C ASP A 330 15.90 -22.23 15.04
N TYR A 331 16.08 -21.53 13.90
CA TYR A 331 15.28 -21.73 12.70
C TYR A 331 16.00 -22.53 11.63
N ASP A 332 15.22 -23.19 10.76
CA ASP A 332 15.72 -24.22 9.82
C ASP A 332 16.62 -23.65 8.72
N LYS A 333 16.22 -22.51 8.13
CA LYS A 333 16.94 -21.92 7.00
C LYS A 333 17.51 -20.55 7.33
N LYS A 334 18.67 -20.26 6.78
CA LYS A 334 19.29 -18.95 6.84
C LYS A 334 18.52 -17.94 5.98
N ILE A 335 18.09 -16.82 6.57
CA ILE A 335 17.31 -15.77 5.87
C ILE A 335 18.15 -14.55 5.48
N LEU A 336 19.27 -14.29 6.14
CA LEU A 336 20.23 -13.23 5.84
C LEU A 336 21.65 -13.75 5.82
N ASN A 337 22.52 -13.07 5.08
CA ASN A 337 23.96 -13.33 5.08
C ASN A 337 24.70 -12.52 6.15
N ASP A 338 24.24 -11.29 6.40
CA ASP A 338 24.85 -10.38 7.35
C ASP A 338 24.36 -10.66 8.77
N LYS A 339 25.24 -10.53 9.75
CA LYS A 339 24.91 -10.69 11.17
C LYS A 339 24.22 -9.46 11.77
N THR A 340 24.37 -8.31 11.15
CA THR A 340 23.74 -7.07 11.55
C THR A 340 23.11 -6.41 10.35
N PHE A 341 22.01 -5.68 10.57
CA PHE A 341 21.32 -4.93 9.55
C PHE A 341 20.71 -3.67 10.15
N GLU A 342 20.51 -2.66 9.35
CA GLU A 342 19.83 -1.43 9.73
C GLU A 342 18.35 -1.53 9.43
N VAL A 343 17.50 -1.13 10.39
CA VAL A 343 16.05 -1.14 10.24
C VAL A 343 15.61 0.21 9.68
N GLU A 344 15.08 0.23 8.47
CA GLU A 344 14.50 1.43 7.85
C GLU A 344 13.10 1.72 8.43
N ASP A 345 12.25 0.69 8.52
CA ASP A 345 10.94 0.70 9.14
C ASP A 345 10.53 -0.73 9.51
N PHE A 346 9.57 -0.87 10.40
CA PHE A 346 8.92 -2.16 10.63
C PHE A 346 7.45 -2.00 10.96
N GLU A 347 6.68 -3.02 10.62
CA GLU A 347 5.25 -3.08 10.84
C GLU A 347 4.86 -4.37 11.56
N VAL A 348 3.87 -4.26 12.43
CA VAL A 348 3.28 -5.39 13.12
C VAL A 348 1.81 -5.49 12.77
N PHE A 349 1.42 -6.62 12.24
CA PHE A 349 0.03 -6.92 11.91
C PHE A 349 -0.51 -7.97 12.86
N LYS A 350 -1.71 -7.73 13.36
CA LYS A 350 -2.56 -8.74 13.96
C LYS A 350 -3.39 -9.40 12.85
N LEU A 351 -3.60 -10.70 12.96
CA LEU A 351 -4.36 -11.47 12.00
C LEU A 351 -5.68 -11.97 12.60
N ASP A 352 -6.78 -11.61 11.97
CA ASP A 352 -8.10 -12.16 12.25
C ASP A 352 -8.55 -13.02 11.06
N SER A 353 -9.13 -14.20 11.33
CA SER A 353 -9.67 -15.06 10.27
C SER A 353 -10.97 -14.44 9.73
N ILE A 354 -11.11 -14.42 8.39
CA ILE A 354 -12.31 -13.95 7.68
C ILE A 354 -13.36 -15.05 7.68
#